data_efb3fd09e4e313a1db9e1230b98e1c1a
#
_entry.id   efb3fd09e4e313a1db9e1230b98e1c1a
#
_cell.length_a   1.000
_cell.length_b   1.000
_cell.length_c   1.000
_cell.angle_alpha   90.00
_cell.angle_beta   90.00
_cell.angle_gamma   90.00
#
_symmetry.space_group_name_H-M   'P 1'
#
loop_
_entity.id
_entity.type
_entity.pdbx_description
1 polymer ?
#
loop_
_entity_poly.entity_id
_entity_poly.type
_entity_poly.pdbx_seq_one_letter_code
_entity_poly.pdbx_strand_id
1 'polypeptide(L)'
;MSDESMAEIAKARRDWKTAHLEMYLRSKGAEGHIMDLRDIGGHQFTTQCLVKYIGRKSGKTIITPLIYGDMGGEVVICASKGGADHHPAWYLNIVAGKEVCFQIATQAYRATWREPAGSEREKVWEFMQGVFPPYTAYQASTKRQLPLVMMSPIEPVEIFK
;
A
#
# COMPACT_ATOMS: atom_id res chain seq x y z
N MET A 1 4.67 27.65 5.08
CA MET A 1 4.04 26.86 6.15
C MET A 1 5.01 26.74 7.32
N SER A 2 4.56 26.96 8.54
CA SER A 2 5.41 26.86 9.71
C SER A 2 5.75 25.41 10.04
N ASP A 3 6.84 25.17 10.78
CA ASP A 3 7.27 23.84 11.24
C ASP A 3 6.17 23.17 12.08
N GLU A 4 5.47 23.97 12.90
CA GLU A 4 4.34 23.52 13.71
C GLU A 4 3.20 23.00 12.84
N SER A 5 2.84 23.71 11.79
CA SER A 5 1.80 23.28 10.85
C SER A 5 2.18 22.00 10.12
N MET A 6 3.46 21.84 9.76
CA MET A 6 3.95 20.61 9.13
C MET A 6 3.88 19.43 10.10
N ALA A 7 4.22 19.64 11.37
CA ALA A 7 4.12 18.60 12.41
C ALA A 7 2.66 18.17 12.63
N GLU A 8 1.71 19.11 12.62
CA GLU A 8 0.28 18.82 12.77
C GLU A 8 -0.24 17.99 11.58
N ILE A 9 0.13 18.33 10.35
CA ILE A 9 -0.25 17.59 9.16
C ILE A 9 0.29 16.16 9.21
N ALA A 10 1.56 15.99 9.60
CA ALA A 10 2.18 14.67 9.71
C ALA A 10 1.50 13.82 10.77
N LYS A 11 1.14 14.43 11.93
CA LYS A 11 0.41 13.74 12.99
C LYS A 11 -0.98 13.30 12.52
N ALA A 12 -1.71 14.18 11.84
CA ALA A 12 -3.04 13.87 11.32
C ALA A 12 -3.00 12.68 10.36
N ARG A 13 -1.98 12.61 9.48
CA ARG A 13 -1.81 11.50 8.55
C ARG A 13 -1.52 10.19 9.28
N ARG A 14 -0.68 10.20 10.30
CA ARG A 14 -0.39 9.00 11.11
C ARG A 14 -1.64 8.54 11.86
N ASP A 15 -2.38 9.45 12.45
CA ASP A 15 -3.59 9.14 13.20
C ASP A 15 -4.65 8.53 12.27
N TRP A 16 -4.81 9.05 11.06
CA TRP A 16 -5.74 8.52 10.06
C TRP A 16 -5.37 7.09 9.66
N LYS A 17 -4.09 6.84 9.37
CA LYS A 17 -3.60 5.50 9.00
C LYS A 17 -3.80 4.51 10.14
N THR A 18 -3.51 4.91 11.36
CA THR A 18 -3.71 4.08 12.55
C THR A 18 -5.19 3.73 12.73
N ALA A 19 -6.08 4.71 12.62
CA ALA A 19 -7.52 4.50 12.74
C ALA A 19 -8.04 3.57 11.65
N HIS A 20 -7.56 3.73 10.41
CA HIS A 20 -7.92 2.87 9.28
C HIS A 20 -7.48 1.41 9.52
N LEU A 21 -6.24 1.22 9.96
CA LEU A 21 -5.72 -0.11 10.29
C LEU A 21 -6.53 -0.77 11.40
N GLU A 22 -6.80 -0.03 12.48
CA GLU A 22 -7.58 -0.54 13.62
C GLU A 22 -9.00 -0.94 13.20
N MET A 23 -9.66 -0.13 12.39
CA MET A 23 -10.99 -0.43 11.87
C MET A 23 -10.98 -1.70 11.02
N TYR A 24 -9.99 -1.83 10.14
CA TYR A 24 -9.85 -2.98 9.26
C TYR A 24 -9.63 -4.27 10.07
N LEU A 25 -8.73 -4.24 11.05
CA LEU A 25 -8.44 -5.38 11.91
C LEU A 25 -9.62 -5.73 12.82
N ARG A 26 -10.19 -4.73 13.49
CA ARG A 26 -11.31 -4.93 14.44
C ARG A 26 -12.55 -5.49 13.76
N SER A 27 -12.85 -5.05 12.55
CA SER A 27 -13.98 -5.55 11.78
C SER A 27 -13.73 -6.90 11.10
N LYS A 28 -12.53 -7.45 11.26
CA LYS A 28 -12.08 -8.68 10.57
C LYS A 28 -12.18 -8.58 9.05
N GLY A 29 -11.93 -7.37 8.54
CA GLY A 29 -11.96 -7.08 7.10
C GLY A 29 -13.33 -6.72 6.54
N ALA A 30 -14.38 -6.67 7.36
CA ALA A 30 -15.71 -6.24 6.90
C ALA A 30 -15.75 -4.75 6.58
N GLU A 31 -14.90 -3.96 7.23
CA GLU A 31 -14.77 -2.51 7.01
C GLU A 31 -13.31 -2.16 6.67
N GLY A 32 -13.12 -1.04 5.97
CA GLY A 32 -11.79 -0.53 5.63
C GLY A 32 -11.27 -0.97 4.26
N HIS A 33 -11.89 -1.97 3.64
CA HIS A 33 -11.49 -2.45 2.31
C HIS A 33 -11.75 -1.41 1.21
N ILE A 34 -12.84 -0.67 1.32
CA ILE A 34 -13.19 0.38 0.36
C ILE A 34 -13.22 1.72 1.08
N MET A 35 -12.49 2.69 0.55
CA MET A 35 -12.40 4.04 1.11
C MET A 35 -12.73 5.08 0.06
N ASP A 36 -13.44 6.13 0.47
CA ASP A 36 -13.70 7.29 -0.37
C ASP A 36 -12.49 8.23 -0.28
N LEU A 37 -11.73 8.33 -1.36
CA LEU A 37 -10.54 9.16 -1.42
C LEU A 37 -10.70 10.37 -2.34
N ARG A 38 -11.94 10.78 -2.63
CA ARG A 38 -12.18 11.94 -3.51
C ARG A 38 -11.57 13.23 -2.96
N ASP A 39 -11.52 13.38 -1.64
CA ASP A 39 -10.96 14.59 -1.01
C ASP A 39 -9.47 14.79 -1.29
N ILE A 40 -8.76 13.73 -1.63
CA ILE A 40 -7.32 13.80 -1.95
C ILE A 40 -7.04 13.51 -3.42
N GLY A 41 -8.05 13.55 -4.27
CA GLY A 41 -7.91 13.35 -5.72
C GLY A 41 -8.10 11.91 -6.20
N GLY A 42 -8.50 11.00 -5.32
CA GLY A 42 -8.79 9.62 -5.65
C GLY A 42 -10.25 9.40 -6.06
N HIS A 43 -10.66 8.16 -6.06
CA HIS A 43 -12.01 7.73 -6.39
C HIS A 43 -12.85 7.47 -5.14
N GLN A 44 -14.19 7.48 -5.31
CA GLN A 44 -15.11 7.19 -4.22
C GLN A 44 -14.94 5.75 -3.69
N PHE A 45 -14.68 4.80 -4.56
CA PHE A 45 -14.55 3.40 -4.19
C PHE A 45 -13.11 2.92 -4.44
N THR A 46 -12.20 3.40 -3.61
CA THR A 46 -10.78 3.02 -3.71
C THR A 46 -10.51 1.82 -2.83
N THR A 47 -9.94 0.77 -3.43
CA THR A 47 -9.68 -0.49 -2.72
C THR A 47 -8.39 -0.44 -1.91
N GLN A 48 -8.47 -0.97 -0.68
CA GLN A 48 -7.38 -1.03 0.28
C GLN A 48 -7.15 -2.46 0.70
N CYS A 49 -5.90 -2.86 0.81
CA CYS A 49 -5.51 -4.14 1.39
C CYS A 49 -4.66 -3.92 2.63
N LEU A 50 -4.49 -4.95 3.42
CA LEU A 50 -3.47 -4.99 4.48
C LEU A 50 -2.32 -5.85 3.98
N VAL A 51 -1.09 -5.37 4.16
CA VAL A 51 0.12 -6.11 3.84
C VAL A 51 0.87 -6.39 5.13
N LYS A 52 1.21 -7.67 5.36
CA LYS A 52 1.91 -8.13 6.54
C LYS A 52 3.30 -8.62 6.14
N TYR A 53 4.31 -8.15 6.86
CA TYR A 53 5.71 -8.43 6.58
C TYR A 53 6.53 -8.34 7.87
N ILE A 54 7.80 -8.72 7.78
CA ILE A 54 8.74 -8.68 8.92
C ILE A 54 9.60 -7.42 8.82
N GLY A 55 9.70 -6.67 9.90
CA GLY A 55 10.58 -5.51 9.98
C GLY A 55 12.05 -5.94 9.90
N ARG A 56 12.80 -5.41 8.93
CA ARG A 56 14.22 -5.78 8.71
C ARG A 56 15.14 -5.43 9.87
N LYS A 57 14.76 -4.44 10.68
CA LYS A 57 15.55 -3.99 11.83
C LYS A 57 15.05 -4.58 13.14
N SER A 58 13.74 -4.66 13.33
CA SER A 58 13.15 -5.10 14.59
C SER A 58 12.87 -6.60 14.66
N GLY A 59 12.75 -7.28 13.51
CA GLY A 59 12.28 -8.67 13.45
C GLY A 59 10.82 -8.85 13.79
N LYS A 60 10.09 -7.77 14.05
CA LYS A 60 8.66 -7.82 14.42
C LYS A 60 7.78 -7.88 13.20
N THR A 61 6.63 -8.53 13.34
CA THR A 61 5.58 -8.50 12.33
C THR A 61 4.93 -7.12 12.27
N ILE A 62 4.82 -6.58 11.06
CA ILE A 62 4.22 -5.26 10.82
C ILE A 62 3.08 -5.43 9.82
N ILE A 63 1.98 -4.71 10.03
CA ILE A 63 0.82 -4.68 9.13
C ILE A 63 0.60 -3.25 8.69
N THR A 64 0.51 -3.04 7.37
CA THR A 64 0.34 -1.71 6.78
C THR A 64 -0.85 -1.72 5.81
N PRO A 65 -1.80 -0.77 5.92
CA PRO A 65 -2.86 -0.62 4.92
C PRO A 65 -2.32 0.11 3.69
N LEU A 66 -2.66 -0.38 2.50
CA LEU A 66 -2.20 0.18 1.24
C LEU A 66 -3.31 0.14 0.19
N ILE A 67 -3.35 1.14 -0.66
CA ILE A 67 -4.17 1.13 -1.87
C ILE A 67 -3.65 0.01 -2.79
N TYR A 68 -4.55 -0.75 -3.39
CA TYR A 68 -4.15 -1.78 -4.35
C TYR A 68 -5.05 -1.76 -5.59
N GLY A 69 -4.55 -2.35 -6.66
CA GLY A 69 -5.34 -2.70 -7.83
C GLY A 69 -5.20 -4.19 -8.12
N ASP A 70 -6.24 -4.82 -8.65
CA ASP A 70 -6.20 -6.21 -9.09
C ASP A 70 -5.97 -6.23 -10.60
N MET A 71 -4.88 -6.84 -11.03
CA MET A 71 -4.53 -6.94 -12.44
C MET A 71 -4.32 -8.40 -12.82
N GLY A 72 -5.39 -9.04 -13.28
CA GLY A 72 -5.34 -10.44 -13.68
C GLY A 72 -5.07 -11.43 -12.55
N GLY A 73 -5.48 -11.11 -11.33
CA GLY A 73 -5.26 -11.95 -10.15
C GLY A 73 -4.01 -11.61 -9.37
N GLU A 74 -3.15 -10.74 -9.88
CA GLU A 74 -2.04 -10.19 -9.11
C GLU A 74 -2.47 -8.91 -8.43
N VAL A 75 -2.16 -8.78 -7.15
CA VAL A 75 -2.48 -7.60 -6.34
C VAL A 75 -1.32 -6.61 -6.43
N VAL A 76 -1.59 -5.43 -7.00
CA VAL A 76 -0.56 -4.43 -7.27
C VAL A 76 -0.60 -3.33 -6.23
N ILE A 77 0.55 -3.03 -5.65
CA ILE A 77 0.74 -1.91 -4.72
C ILE A 77 1.89 -1.03 -5.21
N CYS A 78 1.83 0.26 -4.85
CA CYS A 78 2.81 1.25 -5.30
C CYS A 78 3.55 1.84 -4.11
N ALA A 79 4.87 1.80 -4.15
CA ALA A 79 5.73 2.32 -3.08
C ALA A 79 5.94 3.83 -3.25
N SER A 80 4.85 4.59 -3.20
CA SER A 80 4.83 6.02 -3.49
C SER A 80 5.28 6.91 -2.34
N LYS A 81 4.84 6.59 -1.12
CA LYS A 81 5.04 7.45 0.06
C LYS A 81 4.72 8.93 -0.23
N GLY A 82 3.61 9.19 -0.95
CA GLY A 82 3.20 10.55 -1.31
C GLY A 82 4.18 11.30 -2.20
N GLY A 83 5.07 10.61 -2.90
CA GLY A 83 6.10 11.22 -3.75
C GLY A 83 7.37 11.64 -3.00
N ALA A 84 7.58 11.16 -1.78
CA ALA A 84 8.82 11.41 -1.04
C ALA A 84 10.05 10.90 -1.79
N ASP A 85 11.22 11.50 -1.52
CA ASP A 85 12.48 11.18 -2.21
C ASP A 85 13.09 9.83 -1.82
N HIS A 86 12.50 9.14 -0.86
CA HIS A 86 12.97 7.83 -0.42
C HIS A 86 11.81 6.84 -0.40
N HIS A 87 12.14 5.55 -0.51
CA HIS A 87 11.13 4.50 -0.50
C HIS A 87 10.45 4.36 0.87
N PRO A 88 9.18 3.93 0.90
CA PRO A 88 8.53 3.64 2.18
C PRO A 88 9.18 2.45 2.87
N ALA A 89 9.13 2.44 4.20
CA ALA A 89 9.72 1.38 5.00
C ALA A 89 9.18 -0.01 4.64
N TRP A 90 7.88 -0.13 4.34
CA TRP A 90 7.30 -1.42 4.00
C TRP A 90 7.96 -2.05 2.76
N TYR A 91 8.28 -1.22 1.76
CA TYR A 91 8.95 -1.70 0.55
C TYR A 91 10.34 -2.24 0.88
N LEU A 92 11.12 -1.48 1.66
CA LEU A 92 12.47 -1.91 2.07
C LEU A 92 12.41 -3.20 2.89
N ASN A 93 11.41 -3.36 3.73
CA ASN A 93 11.22 -4.56 4.55
C ASN A 93 10.87 -5.79 3.70
N ILE A 94 9.97 -5.65 2.74
CA ILE A 94 9.60 -6.75 1.83
C ILE A 94 10.81 -7.19 1.01
N VAL A 95 11.55 -6.23 0.43
CA VAL A 95 12.74 -6.53 -0.36
C VAL A 95 13.79 -7.27 0.46
N ALA A 96 13.99 -6.87 1.71
CA ALA A 96 14.97 -7.49 2.60
C ALA A 96 14.55 -8.89 3.08
N GLY A 97 13.28 -9.04 3.44
CA GLY A 97 12.78 -10.28 4.04
C GLY A 97 12.17 -11.27 3.06
N LYS A 98 11.67 -10.78 1.93
CA LYS A 98 11.02 -11.56 0.86
C LYS A 98 9.72 -12.27 1.26
N GLU A 99 9.34 -12.25 2.51
CA GLU A 99 8.06 -12.79 2.98
C GLU A 99 6.98 -11.71 2.94
N VAL A 100 5.80 -12.05 2.41
CA VAL A 100 4.66 -11.15 2.39
C VAL A 100 3.36 -11.94 2.48
N CYS A 101 2.44 -11.41 3.27
CA CYS A 101 1.05 -11.85 3.27
C CYS A 101 0.19 -10.61 3.00
N PHE A 102 -0.96 -10.81 2.37
CA PHE A 102 -1.92 -9.71 2.20
C PHE A 102 -3.32 -10.15 2.59
N GLN A 103 -4.12 -9.18 3.03
CA GLN A 103 -5.53 -9.40 3.33
C GLN A 103 -6.37 -8.44 2.50
N ILE A 104 -7.34 -8.97 1.78
CA ILE A 104 -8.33 -8.21 1.05
C ILE A 104 -9.68 -8.52 1.67
N ALA A 105 -10.30 -7.50 2.29
CA ALA A 105 -11.55 -7.68 3.03
C ALA A 105 -11.42 -8.85 4.04
N THR A 106 -12.22 -9.88 3.92
CA THR A 106 -12.30 -10.99 4.87
C THR A 106 -11.40 -12.18 4.51
N GLN A 107 -10.50 -12.03 3.52
CA GLN A 107 -9.65 -13.12 3.04
C GLN A 107 -8.17 -12.71 3.07
N ALA A 108 -7.33 -13.57 3.63
CA ALA A 108 -5.89 -13.35 3.71
C ALA A 108 -5.12 -14.50 3.07
N TYR A 109 -3.96 -14.16 2.51
CA TYR A 109 -3.13 -15.09 1.76
C TYR A 109 -1.65 -14.87 2.06
N ARG A 110 -0.88 -15.96 2.09
CA ARG A 110 0.56 -15.90 1.91
C ARG A 110 0.82 -15.74 0.40
N ALA A 111 1.77 -14.92 0.03
CA ALA A 111 1.97 -14.54 -1.37
C ALA A 111 3.45 -14.58 -1.78
N THR A 112 3.68 -14.79 -3.07
CA THR A 112 4.93 -14.41 -3.73
C THR A 112 4.77 -12.99 -4.26
N TRP A 113 5.89 -12.31 -4.53
CA TRP A 113 5.86 -10.97 -5.08
C TRP A 113 6.95 -10.79 -6.13
N ARG A 114 6.73 -9.84 -7.03
CA ARG A 114 7.68 -9.44 -8.06
C ARG A 114 7.51 -7.97 -8.42
N GLU A 115 8.50 -7.40 -9.04
CA GLU A 115 8.43 -6.06 -9.61
C GLU A 115 8.37 -6.19 -11.13
N PRO A 116 7.37 -5.56 -11.80
CA PRO A 116 7.31 -5.59 -13.26
C PRO A 116 8.43 -4.72 -13.85
N ALA A 117 8.86 -5.06 -15.07
CA ALA A 117 9.92 -4.35 -15.77
C ALA A 117 9.55 -4.11 -17.23
N GLY A 118 10.21 -3.15 -17.87
CA GLY A 118 10.04 -2.86 -19.29
C GLY A 118 8.62 -2.47 -19.67
N SER A 119 8.11 -3.02 -20.75
CA SER A 119 6.76 -2.71 -21.26
C SER A 119 5.66 -3.17 -20.31
N GLU A 120 5.87 -4.23 -19.55
CA GLU A 120 4.92 -4.65 -18.52
C GLU A 120 4.80 -3.59 -17.44
N ARG A 121 5.93 -3.04 -16.97
CA ARG A 121 5.91 -1.97 -15.98
C ARG A 121 5.11 -0.77 -16.47
N GLU A 122 5.27 -0.38 -17.71
CA GLU A 122 4.54 0.75 -18.30
C GLU A 122 3.02 0.52 -18.23
N LYS A 123 2.57 -0.69 -18.56
CA LYS A 123 1.15 -1.06 -18.50
C LYS A 123 0.62 -1.08 -17.08
N VAL A 124 1.39 -1.63 -16.15
CA VAL A 124 1.01 -1.69 -14.73
C VAL A 124 0.97 -0.28 -14.13
N TRP A 125 1.93 0.57 -14.49
CA TRP A 125 1.95 1.97 -14.06
C TRP A 125 0.72 2.73 -14.55
N GLU A 126 0.38 2.61 -15.82
CA GLU A 126 -0.82 3.23 -16.38
C GLU A 126 -2.08 2.76 -15.66
N PHE A 127 -2.19 1.45 -15.42
CA PHE A 127 -3.30 0.87 -14.66
C PHE A 127 -3.39 1.46 -13.25
N MET A 128 -2.28 1.55 -12.53
CA MET A 128 -2.28 2.08 -11.16
C MET A 128 -2.57 3.57 -11.09
N GLN A 129 -2.19 4.34 -12.11
CA GLN A 129 -2.59 5.75 -12.21
C GLN A 129 -4.12 5.89 -12.35
N GLY A 130 -4.77 4.93 -12.97
CA GLY A 130 -6.23 4.87 -13.04
C GLY A 130 -6.86 4.48 -11.70
N VAL A 131 -6.22 3.58 -10.95
CA VAL A 131 -6.67 3.17 -9.61
C VAL A 131 -6.61 4.34 -8.63
N PHE A 132 -5.49 5.08 -8.65
CA PHE A 132 -5.30 6.22 -7.77
C PHE A 132 -4.57 7.35 -8.53
N PRO A 133 -5.31 8.30 -9.13
CA PRO A 133 -4.74 9.36 -9.96
C PRO A 133 -3.62 10.19 -9.33
N PRO A 134 -3.60 10.45 -8.00
CA PRO A 134 -2.49 11.19 -7.39
C PRO A 134 -1.10 10.57 -7.58
N TYR A 135 -0.98 9.29 -7.94
CA TYR A 135 0.32 8.69 -8.23
C TYR A 135 1.07 9.44 -9.33
N THR A 136 0.36 9.99 -10.32
CA THR A 136 0.97 10.78 -11.39
C THR A 136 1.73 11.99 -10.84
N ALA A 137 1.11 12.74 -9.94
CA ALA A 137 1.73 13.90 -9.29
C ALA A 137 2.86 13.48 -8.34
N TYR A 138 2.69 12.37 -7.63
CA TYR A 138 3.72 11.83 -6.74
C TYR A 138 4.99 11.48 -7.52
N GLN A 139 4.88 10.82 -8.66
CA GLN A 139 6.03 10.52 -9.50
C GLN A 139 6.69 11.78 -10.05
N ALA A 140 5.91 12.78 -10.41
CA ALA A 140 6.45 14.05 -10.92
C ALA A 140 7.21 14.84 -9.85
N SER A 141 6.95 14.59 -8.56
CA SER A 141 7.57 15.31 -7.45
C SER A 141 8.93 14.74 -7.02
N THR A 142 9.34 13.60 -7.56
CA THR A 142 10.63 12.96 -7.19
C THR A 142 11.35 12.43 -8.42
N LYS A 143 12.67 12.33 -8.30
CA LYS A 143 13.52 11.73 -9.37
C LYS A 143 13.59 10.20 -9.27
N ARG A 144 13.29 9.63 -8.09
CA ARG A 144 13.27 8.18 -7.96
C ARG A 144 12.07 7.60 -8.70
N GLN A 145 12.23 6.42 -9.29
CA GLN A 145 11.10 5.70 -9.86
C GLN A 145 10.31 5.06 -8.70
N LEU A 146 8.99 5.28 -8.68
CA LEU A 146 8.11 4.68 -7.67
C LEU A 146 7.99 3.18 -7.93
N PRO A 147 8.48 2.31 -7.03
CA PRO A 147 8.39 0.86 -7.25
C PRO A 147 6.95 0.37 -7.29
N LEU A 148 6.71 -0.59 -8.16
CA LEU A 148 5.46 -1.34 -8.22
C LEU A 148 5.74 -2.76 -7.76
N VAL A 149 4.89 -3.28 -6.88
CA VAL A 149 5.00 -4.65 -6.36
C VAL A 149 3.73 -5.39 -6.73
N MET A 150 3.89 -6.54 -7.37
CA MET A 150 2.78 -7.42 -7.76
C MET A 150 2.83 -8.68 -6.90
N MET A 151 1.75 -8.95 -6.18
CA MET A 151 1.64 -10.07 -5.27
C MET A 151 0.70 -11.13 -5.82
N SER A 152 1.15 -12.39 -5.81
CA SER A 152 0.35 -13.53 -6.24
C SER A 152 0.03 -14.42 -5.03
N PRO A 153 -1.25 -14.74 -4.76
CA PRO A 153 -1.60 -15.59 -3.62
C PRO A 153 -1.09 -17.02 -3.83
N ILE A 154 -0.54 -17.62 -2.78
CA ILE A 154 -0.06 -19.00 -2.78
C ILE A 154 -1.04 -19.90 -2.04
N GLU A 155 -1.44 -19.49 -0.83
CA GLU A 155 -2.33 -20.26 0.03
C GLU A 155 -3.09 -19.34 0.98
N PRO A 156 -4.33 -19.70 1.36
CA PRO A 156 -5.06 -18.96 2.37
C PRO A 156 -4.36 -19.05 3.74
N VAL A 157 -4.45 -17.96 4.51
CA VAL A 157 -4.01 -17.93 5.90
C VAL A 157 -5.12 -17.29 6.74
N GLU A 158 -4.99 -17.36 8.07
CA GLU A 158 -5.94 -16.66 8.94
C GLU A 158 -5.89 -15.16 8.72
N ILE A 159 -7.04 -14.50 8.85
CA ILE A 159 -7.11 -13.04 8.77
C ILE A 159 -6.24 -12.42 9.88
N PHE A 160 -5.72 -11.25 9.59
CA PHE A 160 -4.78 -10.57 10.48
C PHE A 160 -5.48 -10.07 11.75
N LYS A 161 -4.74 -10.07 12.83
CA LYS A 161 -5.21 -9.63 14.15
C LYS A 161 -4.39 -8.46 14.67
#